data_4600bea669ed2bd921fa69c26367eb13
#
_entry.id   4600bea669ed2bd921fa69c26367eb13
#
_cell.length_a   1.000
_cell.length_b   1.000
_cell.length_c   1.000
_cell.angle_alpha   90.00
_cell.angle_beta   90.00
_cell.angle_gamma   90.00
#
_symmetry.space_group_name_H-M   'P 1'
#
loop_
_entity.id
_entity.type
_entity.pdbx_description
1 polymer ?
#
loop_
_entity_poly.entity_id
_entity_poly.type
_entity_poly.pdbx_seq_one_letter_code
_entity_poly.pdbx_strand_id
1 'polypeptide(L)'
;MLIALPIYGADNEIYIDQSGTGANIDLEQLGISNIIGGSDASAGNMTALDLDGNTMTLDINMIGGTNKFLGDIWADNFTGFYEFTGGSNTFNIQVDPSNTYGADDSDQNVQVTGSSNTFTLNQATTALADSLNLDWIIQGSNNTITSTINIDNATNYMDIDGSDNTLTYVGTGVTASAGGYFYLDHTGGSRTFNIQ
;
A
#
# COMPACT_ATOMS: atom_id res chain seq x y z
N MET A 1 -16.77 -13.08 5.51
CA MET A 1 -16.77 -13.01 6.99
C MET A 1 -16.26 -11.64 7.35
N LEU A 2 -17.06 -10.82 7.99
CA LEU A 2 -16.65 -9.46 8.41
C LEU A 2 -16.00 -9.58 9.78
N ILE A 3 -14.77 -9.16 9.93
CA ILE A 3 -14.12 -9.03 11.23
C ILE A 3 -13.77 -7.56 11.41
N ALA A 4 -14.56 -6.84 12.20
CA ALA A 4 -14.24 -5.51 12.68
C ALA A 4 -13.79 -5.60 14.13
N LEU A 5 -12.56 -5.28 14.40
CA LEU A 5 -12.01 -5.26 15.76
C LEU A 5 -11.36 -3.90 16.04
N PRO A 6 -11.98 -3.01 16.80
CA PRO A 6 -11.26 -1.89 17.37
C PRO A 6 -10.35 -2.39 18.49
N ILE A 7 -9.05 -2.27 18.33
CA ILE A 7 -8.07 -2.60 19.37
C ILE A 7 -7.44 -1.31 19.86
N TYR A 8 -7.62 -1.01 21.13
CA TYR A 8 -7.06 0.15 21.79
C TYR A 8 -5.84 -0.28 22.62
N GLY A 9 -4.68 0.23 22.29
CA GLY A 9 -3.49 -0.04 23.06
C GLY A 9 -2.20 0.35 22.34
N ALA A 10 -1.10 0.15 23.01
CA ALA A 10 0.23 0.18 22.43
C ALA A 10 0.71 -1.27 22.25
N ASP A 11 1.54 -1.49 21.23
CA ASP A 11 2.18 -2.78 20.98
C ASP A 11 1.20 -3.94 20.67
N ASN A 12 0.08 -3.65 20.02
CA ASN A 12 -0.81 -4.69 19.52
C ASN A 12 -0.30 -5.25 18.19
N GLU A 13 -0.37 -6.56 18.05
CA GLU A 13 0.00 -7.26 16.82
C GLU A 13 -1.21 -8.02 16.28
N ILE A 14 -1.45 -7.90 14.98
CA ILE A 14 -2.50 -8.61 14.26
C ILE A 14 -1.87 -9.39 13.12
N TYR A 15 -2.11 -10.69 13.07
CA TYR A 15 -1.71 -11.58 11.99
C TYR A 15 -2.95 -12.13 11.31
N ILE A 16 -3.00 -12.03 10.00
CA ILE A 16 -4.09 -12.59 9.20
C ILE A 16 -3.47 -13.38 8.05
N ASP A 17 -3.89 -14.62 7.94
CA ASP A 17 -3.64 -15.51 6.82
C ASP A 17 -5.02 -15.92 6.29
N GLN A 18 -5.36 -15.48 5.10
CA GLN A 18 -6.67 -15.68 4.50
C GLN A 18 -6.54 -16.16 3.06
N SER A 19 -7.04 -17.34 2.80
CA SER A 19 -7.11 -17.88 1.43
C SER A 19 -8.56 -18.08 0.98
N GLY A 20 -8.80 -17.92 -0.32
CA GLY A 20 -10.10 -18.13 -0.95
C GLY A 20 -10.63 -16.87 -1.64
N THR A 21 -11.90 -16.87 -1.99
CA THR A 21 -12.53 -15.80 -2.75
C THR A 21 -13.54 -15.01 -1.92
N GLY A 22 -13.68 -13.71 -2.20
CA GLY A 22 -14.70 -12.87 -1.60
C GLY A 22 -14.43 -12.49 -0.14
N ALA A 23 -13.16 -12.43 0.27
CA ALA A 23 -12.83 -11.94 1.60
C ALA A 23 -13.06 -10.44 1.70
N ASN A 24 -13.63 -10.02 2.84
CA ASN A 24 -13.75 -8.62 3.23
C ASN A 24 -13.17 -8.48 4.63
N ILE A 25 -12.10 -7.71 4.73
CA ILE A 25 -11.33 -7.54 5.95
C ILE A 25 -11.29 -6.05 6.27
N ASP A 26 -11.73 -5.70 7.47
CA ASP A 26 -11.77 -4.33 7.98
C ASP A 26 -11.03 -4.32 9.32
N LEU A 27 -9.95 -3.56 9.40
CA LEU A 27 -9.07 -3.47 10.57
C LEU A 27 -8.84 -2.03 10.97
N GLU A 28 -9.19 -1.71 12.21
CA GLU A 28 -8.88 -0.42 12.82
C GLU A 28 -7.92 -0.61 14.01
N GLN A 29 -6.80 0.09 13.98
CA GLN A 29 -5.87 0.15 15.11
C GLN A 29 -5.64 1.59 15.59
N LEU A 30 -5.88 1.82 16.87
CA LEU A 30 -5.69 3.12 17.53
C LEU A 30 -4.57 3.01 18.57
N GLY A 31 -3.63 3.93 18.52
CA GLY A 31 -2.53 4.00 19.48
C GLY A 31 -1.16 4.09 18.82
N ILE A 32 -0.14 3.74 19.56
CA ILE A 32 1.24 3.80 19.10
C ILE A 32 1.86 2.41 19.06
N SER A 33 2.83 2.22 18.17
CA SER A 33 3.59 0.97 18.05
C SER A 33 2.74 -0.26 17.73
N ASN A 34 1.61 -0.07 17.08
CA ASN A 34 0.78 -1.19 16.64
C ASN A 34 1.35 -1.81 15.36
N ILE A 35 1.14 -3.10 15.20
CA ILE A 35 1.67 -3.87 14.09
C ILE A 35 0.54 -4.68 13.44
N ILE A 36 0.39 -4.54 12.14
CA ILE A 36 -0.41 -5.45 11.33
C ILE A 36 0.55 -6.18 10.40
N GLY A 37 0.57 -7.51 10.45
CA GLY A 37 1.41 -8.33 9.60
C GLY A 37 2.83 -8.56 10.13
N GLY A 38 3.06 -8.46 11.43
CA GLY A 38 4.30 -8.84 12.08
C GLY A 38 5.39 -7.77 12.17
N SER A 39 6.41 -8.06 12.96
CA SER A 39 7.46 -7.11 13.32
C SER A 39 8.61 -7.02 12.33
N ASP A 40 8.75 -7.99 11.45
CA ASP A 40 9.84 -8.07 10.48
C ASP A 40 9.32 -7.75 9.08
N ALA A 41 9.62 -6.55 8.63
CA ALA A 41 9.23 -6.03 7.32
C ALA A 41 10.08 -6.56 6.16
N SER A 42 10.69 -7.72 6.29
CA SER A 42 11.45 -8.34 5.21
C SER A 42 10.50 -9.04 4.25
N ALA A 43 10.59 -8.73 2.98
CA ALA A 43 9.87 -9.43 1.92
C ALA A 43 10.12 -10.95 2.00
N GLY A 44 9.05 -11.74 1.96
CA GLY A 44 9.12 -13.19 2.07
C GLY A 44 9.13 -13.72 3.51
N ASN A 45 8.80 -12.90 4.49
CA ASN A 45 8.63 -13.36 5.86
C ASN A 45 7.19 -13.81 6.11
N MET A 46 7.02 -14.98 6.71
CA MET A 46 5.73 -15.63 6.99
C MET A 46 4.87 -14.92 8.05
N THR A 47 5.18 -13.67 8.36
CA THR A 47 4.47 -12.86 9.36
C THR A 47 3.71 -11.68 8.77
N ALA A 48 3.69 -11.54 7.46
CA ALA A 48 2.85 -10.55 6.79
C ALA A 48 1.37 -10.83 7.00
N LEU A 49 0.53 -9.81 6.83
CA LEU A 49 -0.86 -10.05 6.52
C LEU A 49 -0.88 -10.69 5.13
N ASP A 50 -1.31 -11.94 5.06
CA ASP A 50 -1.23 -12.78 3.86
C ASP A 50 -2.65 -13.02 3.31
N LEU A 51 -2.87 -12.57 2.08
CA LEU A 51 -4.16 -12.68 1.40
C LEU A 51 -3.98 -13.36 0.05
N ASP A 52 -4.50 -14.59 -0.04
CA ASP A 52 -4.46 -15.39 -1.26
C ASP A 52 -5.86 -15.60 -1.83
N GLY A 53 -6.14 -15.08 -3.03
CA GLY A 53 -7.38 -15.39 -3.73
C GLY A 53 -7.91 -14.26 -4.59
N ASN A 54 -9.20 -14.29 -4.91
CA ASN A 54 -9.80 -13.33 -5.82
C ASN A 54 -10.96 -12.58 -5.19
N THR A 55 -11.22 -11.37 -5.69
CA THR A 55 -12.34 -10.53 -5.27
C THR A 55 -12.27 -10.24 -3.77
N MET A 56 -11.16 -9.71 -3.32
CA MET A 56 -10.92 -9.38 -1.93
C MET A 56 -10.98 -7.87 -1.70
N THR A 57 -11.47 -7.49 -0.52
CA THR A 57 -11.43 -6.11 -0.03
C THR A 57 -10.68 -6.07 1.28
N LEU A 58 -9.73 -5.16 1.38
CA LEU A 58 -8.97 -4.88 2.58
C LEU A 58 -9.10 -3.40 2.94
N ASP A 59 -9.63 -3.13 4.13
CA ASP A 59 -9.76 -1.79 4.69
C ASP A 59 -8.91 -1.70 5.96
N ILE A 60 -7.89 -0.87 5.94
CA ILE A 60 -6.93 -0.70 7.02
C ILE A 60 -6.93 0.75 7.49
N ASN A 61 -7.28 0.96 8.73
CA ASN A 61 -7.20 2.27 9.38
C ASN A 61 -6.26 2.21 10.59
N MET A 62 -5.12 2.88 10.51
CA MET A 62 -4.13 2.95 11.58
C MET A 62 -3.92 4.39 12.03
N ILE A 63 -4.28 4.69 13.28
CA ILE A 63 -4.20 6.01 13.86
C ILE A 63 -3.19 6.02 15.02
N GLY A 64 -2.18 6.87 14.91
CA GLY A 64 -1.14 7.02 15.91
C GLY A 64 0.25 7.05 15.32
N GLY A 65 1.26 6.93 16.14
CA GLY A 65 2.65 7.01 15.70
C GLY A 65 3.41 5.69 15.85
N THR A 66 4.45 5.53 15.03
CA THR A 66 5.33 4.35 15.04
C THR A 66 4.61 3.03 14.75
N ASN A 67 3.49 3.08 14.07
CA ASN A 67 2.77 1.89 13.64
C ASN A 67 3.44 1.27 12.41
N LYS A 68 3.25 -0.04 12.26
CA LYS A 68 3.77 -0.80 11.12
C LYS A 68 2.67 -1.60 10.46
N PHE A 69 2.65 -1.56 9.15
CA PHE A 69 1.83 -2.43 8.32
C PHE A 69 2.72 -3.18 7.31
N LEU A 70 2.57 -4.48 7.26
CA LEU A 70 3.18 -5.33 6.25
C LEU A 70 2.10 -6.20 5.63
N GLY A 71 1.79 -5.97 4.36
CA GLY A 71 0.85 -6.78 3.58
C GLY A 71 1.54 -7.53 2.46
N ASP A 72 1.22 -8.81 2.32
CA ASP A 72 1.56 -9.68 1.21
C ASP A 72 0.24 -10.16 0.59
N ILE A 73 -0.02 -9.73 -0.64
CA ILE A 73 -1.34 -9.86 -1.25
C ILE A 73 -1.20 -10.48 -2.62
N TRP A 74 -1.84 -11.63 -2.80
CA TRP A 74 -1.97 -12.29 -4.07
C TRP A 74 -3.43 -12.43 -4.46
N ALA A 75 -3.96 -11.43 -5.18
CA ALA A 75 -5.37 -11.40 -5.52
C ALA A 75 -5.63 -10.66 -6.83
N ASP A 76 -6.51 -11.22 -7.66
CA ASP A 76 -7.16 -10.50 -8.75
C ASP A 76 -8.45 -9.82 -8.26
N ASN A 77 -8.85 -8.74 -8.88
CA ASN A 77 -9.99 -7.93 -8.45
C ASN A 77 -9.86 -7.53 -6.96
N PHE A 78 -8.70 -7.04 -6.60
CA PHE A 78 -8.39 -6.63 -5.24
C PHE A 78 -8.71 -5.15 -5.05
N THR A 79 -9.39 -4.84 -3.94
CA THR A 79 -9.64 -3.45 -3.53
C THR A 79 -9.00 -3.21 -2.17
N GLY A 80 -8.02 -2.32 -2.13
CA GLY A 80 -7.34 -1.90 -0.90
C GLY A 80 -7.67 -0.45 -0.54
N PHE A 81 -8.11 -0.24 0.69
CA PHE A 81 -8.24 1.07 1.32
C PHE A 81 -7.28 1.15 2.49
N TYR A 82 -6.40 2.13 2.47
CA TYR A 82 -5.38 2.29 3.49
C TYR A 82 -5.39 3.72 4.01
N GLU A 83 -5.79 3.91 5.26
CA GLU A 83 -5.77 5.20 5.94
C GLU A 83 -4.79 5.19 7.10
N PHE A 84 -3.76 6.02 7.00
CA PHE A 84 -2.69 6.08 7.98
C PHE A 84 -2.56 7.51 8.53
N THR A 85 -2.89 7.69 9.78
CA THR A 85 -2.83 9.00 10.45
C THR A 85 -1.80 9.00 11.57
N GLY A 86 -0.83 9.90 11.49
CA GLY A 86 0.22 10.05 12.51
C GLY A 86 1.62 10.10 11.92
N GLY A 87 2.63 10.05 12.76
CA GLY A 87 4.00 10.21 12.33
C GLY A 87 4.90 9.01 12.61
N SER A 88 5.96 8.89 11.81
CA SER A 88 6.95 7.81 11.93
C SER A 88 6.37 6.40 11.73
N ASN A 89 5.34 6.28 10.93
CA ASN A 89 4.76 4.99 10.57
C ASN A 89 5.52 4.36 9.39
N THR A 90 5.49 3.05 9.32
CA THR A 90 6.11 2.28 8.24
C THR A 90 5.07 1.37 7.60
N PHE A 91 4.88 1.54 6.30
CA PHE A 91 3.92 0.78 5.50
C PHE A 91 4.65 0.08 4.38
N ASN A 92 4.47 -1.22 4.28
CA ASN A 92 5.05 -2.03 3.22
C ASN A 92 3.96 -2.94 2.66
N ILE A 93 3.55 -2.66 1.44
CA ILE A 93 2.52 -3.39 0.74
C ILE A 93 3.17 -4.07 -0.47
N GLN A 94 3.04 -5.38 -0.53
CA GLN A 94 3.47 -6.20 -1.63
C GLN A 94 2.23 -6.81 -2.27
N VAL A 95 1.99 -6.51 -3.53
CA VAL A 95 0.89 -7.12 -4.29
C VAL A 95 1.51 -7.94 -5.40
N ASP A 96 1.41 -9.25 -5.26
CA ASP A 96 2.01 -10.27 -6.11
C ASP A 96 3.54 -10.16 -6.34
N PRO A 97 4.38 -10.00 -5.33
CA PRO A 97 5.83 -9.86 -5.56
C PRO A 97 6.54 -11.14 -6.00
N SER A 98 5.89 -12.29 -6.01
CA SER A 98 6.54 -13.54 -6.43
C SER A 98 5.61 -14.67 -6.87
N ASN A 99 4.31 -14.50 -6.79
CA ASN A 99 3.34 -15.57 -7.07
C ASN A 99 2.80 -15.58 -8.49
N THR A 100 3.41 -14.88 -9.41
CA THR A 100 3.17 -15.01 -10.83
C THR A 100 1.70 -14.79 -11.26
N TYR A 101 1.33 -13.51 -11.43
CA TYR A 101 0.19 -13.08 -12.24
C TYR A 101 -1.18 -12.93 -11.57
N GLY A 102 -1.23 -12.53 -10.34
CA GLY A 102 -2.49 -12.24 -9.68
C GLY A 102 -2.52 -10.84 -9.09
N ALA A 103 -2.69 -9.80 -9.88
CA ALA A 103 -2.97 -8.44 -9.42
C ALA A 103 -3.75 -7.66 -10.49
N ASP A 104 -4.44 -8.41 -11.35
CA ASP A 104 -5.27 -7.82 -12.40
C ASP A 104 -6.52 -7.14 -11.78
N ASP A 105 -6.97 -6.06 -12.40
CA ASP A 105 -8.14 -5.30 -11.95
C ASP A 105 -8.06 -4.86 -10.48
N SER A 106 -6.90 -4.39 -10.05
CA SER A 106 -6.70 -3.93 -8.68
C SER A 106 -6.97 -2.44 -8.52
N ASP A 107 -7.67 -2.07 -7.44
CA ASP A 107 -7.94 -0.69 -7.04
C ASP A 107 -7.33 -0.44 -5.66
N GLN A 108 -6.41 0.50 -5.57
CA GLN A 108 -5.71 0.79 -4.33
C GLN A 108 -5.77 2.28 -4.01
N ASN A 109 -6.41 2.57 -2.90
CA ASN A 109 -6.57 3.91 -2.37
C ASN A 109 -5.74 4.06 -1.09
N VAL A 110 -4.79 4.98 -1.10
CA VAL A 110 -3.87 5.22 0.00
C VAL A 110 -3.97 6.65 0.48
N GLN A 111 -4.33 6.84 1.73
CA GLN A 111 -4.37 8.13 2.38
C GLN A 111 -3.41 8.17 3.56
N VAL A 112 -2.43 9.04 3.51
CA VAL A 112 -1.45 9.25 4.59
C VAL A 112 -1.52 10.67 5.08
N THR A 113 -1.80 10.84 6.37
CA THR A 113 -1.79 12.15 7.03
C THR A 113 -0.78 12.16 8.16
N GLY A 114 0.29 12.96 8.01
CA GLY A 114 1.32 13.07 9.03
C GLY A 114 2.72 13.17 8.46
N SER A 115 3.71 13.15 9.33
CA SER A 115 5.09 13.43 8.92
C SER A 115 6.04 12.29 9.26
N SER A 116 7.12 12.21 8.49
CA SER A 116 8.17 11.21 8.69
C SER A 116 7.69 9.77 8.51
N ASN A 117 6.70 9.55 7.68
CA ASN A 117 6.24 8.21 7.35
C ASN A 117 7.07 7.63 6.20
N THR A 118 7.24 6.32 6.23
CA THR A 118 7.85 5.55 5.14
C THR A 118 6.78 4.68 4.52
N PHE A 119 6.58 4.84 3.24
CA PHE A 119 5.58 4.11 2.48
C PHE A 119 6.24 3.36 1.32
N THR A 120 5.99 2.07 1.22
CA THR A 120 6.48 1.23 0.12
C THR A 120 5.30 0.45 -0.46
N LEU A 121 5.11 0.56 -1.77
CA LEU A 121 4.20 -0.29 -2.51
C LEU A 121 4.95 -0.91 -3.68
N ASN A 122 4.97 -2.23 -3.76
CA ASN A 122 5.42 -2.97 -4.91
C ASN A 122 4.25 -3.77 -5.47
N GLN A 123 3.99 -3.62 -6.76
CA GLN A 123 2.91 -4.34 -7.41
C GLN A 123 3.38 -4.99 -8.69
N ALA A 124 3.12 -6.30 -8.79
CA ALA A 124 3.28 -7.18 -9.96
C ALA A 124 4.53 -6.86 -10.78
N THR A 125 5.67 -7.03 -10.20
CA THR A 125 6.93 -6.48 -10.70
C THR A 125 7.51 -7.16 -11.94
N THR A 126 6.87 -8.15 -12.54
CA THR A 126 7.46 -8.83 -13.71
C THR A 126 6.49 -9.34 -14.77
N ALA A 127 5.19 -9.22 -14.58
CA ALA A 127 4.21 -9.52 -15.63
C ALA A 127 2.84 -8.94 -15.30
N LEU A 128 2.03 -8.84 -16.23
CA LEU A 128 0.63 -8.49 -16.43
C LEU A 128 -0.20 -8.18 -15.16
N ALA A 129 0.00 -7.04 -14.51
CA ALA A 129 -1.08 -6.39 -13.80
C ALA A 129 -1.76 -5.46 -14.79
N ASP A 130 -2.83 -5.92 -15.40
CA ASP A 130 -3.67 -5.08 -16.23
C ASP A 130 -4.68 -4.32 -15.35
N SER A 131 -4.99 -3.08 -15.72
CA SER A 131 -6.09 -2.32 -15.12
C SER A 131 -5.89 -1.96 -13.63
N LEU A 132 -4.67 -1.60 -13.24
CA LEU A 132 -4.43 -1.02 -11.92
C LEU A 132 -4.97 0.40 -11.84
N ASN A 133 -5.75 0.69 -10.79
CA ASN A 133 -6.06 2.05 -10.38
C ASN A 133 -5.41 2.34 -9.03
N LEU A 134 -4.59 3.37 -8.98
CA LEU A 134 -3.86 3.77 -7.79
C LEU A 134 -4.14 5.23 -7.50
N ASP A 135 -4.75 5.51 -6.35
CA ASP A 135 -5.05 6.85 -5.87
C ASP A 135 -4.37 7.10 -4.52
N TRP A 136 -3.41 8.00 -4.52
CA TRP A 136 -2.59 8.30 -3.36
C TRP A 136 -2.72 9.75 -2.94
N ILE A 137 -3.12 9.96 -1.70
CA ILE A 137 -3.18 11.28 -1.06
C ILE A 137 -2.24 11.28 0.13
N ILE A 138 -1.16 12.06 0.05
CA ILE A 138 -0.13 12.11 1.09
C ILE A 138 0.01 13.54 1.59
N GLN A 139 -0.39 13.77 2.83
CA GLN A 139 -0.38 15.08 3.47
C GLN A 139 0.59 15.11 4.65
N GLY A 140 1.58 15.99 4.58
CA GLY A 140 2.58 16.16 5.63
C GLY A 140 4.00 16.29 5.11
N SER A 141 4.96 16.32 5.99
CA SER A 141 6.34 16.62 5.62
C SER A 141 7.31 15.50 5.99
N ASN A 142 8.44 15.46 5.29
CA ASN A 142 9.48 14.45 5.49
C ASN A 142 9.01 13.00 5.27
N ASN A 143 8.01 12.79 4.42
CA ASN A 143 7.59 11.43 4.07
C ASN A 143 8.49 10.86 2.96
N THR A 144 8.74 9.56 3.03
CA THR A 144 9.49 8.82 2.02
C THR A 144 8.55 7.81 1.36
N ILE A 145 8.36 7.94 0.07
CA ILE A 145 7.47 7.11 -0.72
C ILE A 145 8.31 6.36 -1.74
N THR A 146 8.19 5.05 -1.77
CA THR A 146 8.84 4.21 -2.76
C THR A 146 7.80 3.30 -3.41
N SER A 147 7.74 3.31 -4.72
CA SER A 147 6.79 2.50 -5.46
C SER A 147 7.44 1.88 -6.68
N THR A 148 7.22 0.59 -6.86
CA THR A 148 7.58 -0.14 -8.07
C THR A 148 6.34 -0.84 -8.58
N ILE A 149 5.83 -0.40 -9.72
CA ILE A 149 4.51 -0.80 -10.21
C ILE A 149 4.59 -1.19 -11.68
N ASN A 150 3.88 -2.25 -12.04
CA ASN A 150 3.62 -2.54 -13.44
C ASN A 150 2.58 -1.52 -13.97
N ILE A 151 2.90 -0.88 -15.09
CA ILE A 151 2.11 0.25 -15.64
C ILE A 151 1.23 -0.13 -16.82
N ASP A 152 1.05 -1.40 -17.13
CA ASP A 152 0.18 -1.83 -18.23
C ASP A 152 -1.29 -1.48 -17.90
N ASN A 153 -1.90 -0.59 -18.68
CA ASN A 153 -3.22 -0.01 -18.43
C ASN A 153 -3.41 0.58 -17.01
N ALA A 154 -2.33 0.96 -16.34
CA ALA A 154 -2.41 1.51 -15.00
C ALA A 154 -2.78 3.00 -15.02
N THR A 155 -3.68 3.39 -14.14
CA THR A 155 -3.95 4.78 -13.81
C THR A 155 -3.36 5.07 -12.44
N ASN A 156 -2.41 5.98 -12.39
CA ASN A 156 -1.76 6.37 -11.16
C ASN A 156 -2.01 7.85 -10.92
N TYR A 157 -2.69 8.15 -9.84
CA TYR A 157 -2.89 9.50 -9.35
C TYR A 157 -2.17 9.65 -8.00
N MET A 158 -1.33 10.67 -7.88
CA MET A 158 -0.62 10.99 -6.65
C MET A 158 -0.77 12.47 -6.34
N ASP A 159 -1.30 12.76 -5.14
CA ASP A 159 -1.38 14.09 -4.56
C ASP A 159 -0.49 14.15 -3.32
N ILE A 160 0.58 14.94 -3.38
CA ILE A 160 1.57 15.00 -2.32
C ILE A 160 1.71 16.43 -1.81
N ASP A 161 1.09 16.71 -0.68
CA ASP A 161 1.10 17.99 -0.02
C ASP A 161 2.09 18.05 1.15
N GLY A 162 2.95 19.06 1.16
CA GLY A 162 3.89 19.28 2.25
C GLY A 162 5.32 19.50 1.80
N SER A 163 6.24 19.58 2.74
CA SER A 163 7.64 19.91 2.46
C SER A 163 8.56 18.72 2.73
N ASP A 164 9.69 18.69 2.03
CA ASP A 164 10.76 17.72 2.24
C ASP A 164 10.31 16.24 2.01
N ASN A 165 9.29 16.03 1.20
CA ASN A 165 8.87 14.70 0.81
C ASN A 165 9.78 14.15 -0.30
N THR A 166 10.05 12.86 -0.23
CA THR A 166 10.80 12.13 -1.25
C THR A 166 9.92 11.07 -1.89
N LEU A 167 9.78 11.14 -3.21
CA LEU A 167 9.11 10.13 -4.01
C LEU A 167 10.12 9.44 -4.92
N THR A 168 10.16 8.12 -4.86
CA THR A 168 10.79 7.26 -5.86
C THR A 168 9.72 6.38 -6.47
N TYR A 169 9.45 6.60 -7.74
CA TYR A 169 8.47 5.84 -8.50
C TYR A 169 9.17 5.16 -9.69
N VAL A 170 9.03 3.86 -9.78
CA VAL A 170 9.54 3.06 -10.88
C VAL A 170 8.37 2.38 -11.58
N GLY A 171 8.07 2.81 -12.78
CA GLY A 171 7.11 2.15 -13.65
C GLY A 171 7.80 1.01 -14.40
N THR A 172 7.30 -0.20 -14.25
CA THR A 172 7.76 -1.36 -15.00
C THR A 172 6.64 -1.89 -15.87
N GLY A 173 6.97 -2.40 -17.03
CA GLY A 173 6.00 -2.95 -17.96
C GLY A 173 6.26 -2.48 -19.36
N VAL A 174 6.01 -3.34 -20.32
CA VAL A 174 6.43 -3.07 -21.69
C VAL A 174 5.62 -3.86 -22.68
N THR A 175 4.43 -3.49 -22.90
CA THR A 175 3.87 -3.76 -24.22
C THR A 175 3.49 -2.44 -24.85
N ALA A 176 3.87 -2.26 -26.11
CA ALA A 176 3.67 -1.03 -26.87
C ALA A 176 2.18 -0.65 -27.10
N SER A 177 1.27 -1.35 -26.44
CA SER A 177 -0.18 -1.14 -26.50
C SER A 177 -0.81 -0.80 -25.14
N ALA A 178 -0.03 -0.75 -24.08
CA ALA A 178 -0.54 -0.45 -22.76
C ALA A 178 -0.62 1.06 -22.54
N GLY A 179 -1.81 1.58 -22.39
CA GLY A 179 -2.07 2.97 -22.05
C GLY A 179 -1.94 3.18 -20.53
N GLY A 180 -0.73 3.37 -20.05
CA GLY A 180 -0.54 3.80 -18.66
C GLY A 180 -0.71 5.30 -18.51
N TYR A 181 -1.27 5.74 -17.39
CA TYR A 181 -1.43 7.15 -17.04
C TYR A 181 -0.84 7.42 -15.66
N PHE A 182 0.05 8.39 -15.59
CA PHE A 182 0.61 8.86 -14.33
C PHE A 182 0.36 10.35 -14.17
N TYR A 183 -0.30 10.73 -13.08
CA TYR A 183 -0.57 12.11 -12.71
C TYR A 183 0.01 12.39 -11.33
N LEU A 184 0.82 13.43 -11.22
CA LEU A 184 1.37 13.91 -9.96
C LEU A 184 0.93 15.35 -9.72
N ASP A 185 0.09 15.56 -8.72
CA ASP A 185 -0.15 16.88 -8.14
C ASP A 185 0.70 17.08 -6.90
N HIS A 186 1.04 18.30 -6.61
CA HIS A 186 1.96 18.52 -5.55
C HIS A 186 2.03 19.98 -5.11
N THR A 187 1.84 20.22 -3.84
CA THR A 187 2.00 21.52 -3.20
C THR A 187 3.02 21.47 -2.05
N GLY A 188 3.77 22.55 -1.83
CA GLY A 188 4.75 22.66 -0.76
C GLY A 188 6.17 22.95 -1.22
N GLY A 189 7.13 23.02 -0.30
CA GLY A 189 8.56 23.32 -0.56
C GLY A 189 9.45 22.07 -0.56
N SER A 190 10.71 22.21 -0.95
CA SER A 190 11.80 21.21 -0.95
C SER A 190 11.41 19.76 -1.15
N ARG A 191 11.72 19.18 -2.28
CA ARG A 191 11.29 17.83 -2.65
C ARG A 191 12.29 17.12 -3.53
N THR A 192 12.21 15.80 -3.52
CA THR A 192 12.93 14.96 -4.44
C THR A 192 11.97 14.01 -5.13
N PHE A 193 11.88 14.09 -6.45
CA PHE A 193 11.13 13.15 -7.26
C PHE A 193 12.09 12.39 -8.17
N ASN A 194 12.06 11.08 -8.10
CA ASN A 194 12.77 10.19 -8.99
C ASN A 194 11.74 9.29 -9.68
N ILE A 195 11.47 9.57 -10.94
CA ILE A 195 10.48 8.85 -11.74
C ILE A 195 11.24 8.17 -12.89
N GLN A 196 11.10 6.86 -13.00
CA GLN A 196 11.78 6.02 -13.98
C GLN A 196 10.80 5.15 -14.74
#